data_6a3293cfd79ebb813b426471f64df731
#
_entry.id   6a3293cfd79ebb813b426471f64df731
#
_cell.length_a   1.000
_cell.length_b   1.000
_cell.length_c   1.000
_cell.angle_alpha   90.00
_cell.angle_beta   90.00
_cell.angle_gamma   90.00
#
_symmetry.space_group_name_H-M   'P 1'
#
loop_
_entity.id
_entity.type
_entity.pdbx_description
1 polymer ?
#
loop_
_entity_poly.entity_id
_entity_poly.type
_entity_poly.pdbx_seq_one_letter_code
_entity_poly.pdbx_strand_id
1 'polypeptide(L)'
;MNKSFTVLTAGILLGACGTSTAPAPEPETQVVESFTPGTPVPPKAGMQVEEVSAAPEPASEYTKYEGTLPAADAAGIKTTLILFENGRFALDETYIGRDASFTQVGTYTRQGDIITLQAEEDTPRYYQLGSDTATLLDQDKKPVQGELAPYYILKKVNE
;
A
#
# COMPACT_ATOMS: atom_id res chain seq x y z
N MET A 1 -36.23 -32.53 -0.40
CA MET A 1 -36.73 -32.12 0.94
C MET A 1 -36.66 -30.61 0.96
N ASN A 2 -37.83 -30.00 0.78
CA ASN A 2 -38.05 -28.55 0.70
C ASN A 2 -37.96 -27.93 2.10
N LYS A 3 -37.24 -26.84 2.24
CA LYS A 3 -37.43 -25.94 3.38
C LYS A 3 -37.68 -24.54 2.85
N SER A 4 -38.99 -24.21 2.89
CA SER A 4 -39.52 -22.86 2.70
C SER A 4 -38.95 -21.91 3.73
N PHE A 5 -38.49 -20.77 3.32
CA PHE A 5 -38.22 -19.65 4.21
C PHE A 5 -39.26 -18.57 3.99
N THR A 6 -40.01 -18.35 5.08
CA THR A 6 -41.11 -17.41 5.24
C THR A 6 -40.58 -15.97 5.19
N VAL A 7 -41.22 -15.18 4.33
CA VAL A 7 -41.10 -13.71 4.27
C VAL A 7 -41.91 -13.14 5.44
N LEU A 8 -41.31 -12.27 6.22
CA LEU A 8 -42.04 -11.44 7.19
C LEU A 8 -41.84 -9.96 6.80
N THR A 9 -42.98 -9.38 6.46
CA THR A 9 -43.20 -7.99 6.05
C THR A 9 -43.39 -7.08 7.27
N ALA A 10 -43.12 -5.80 7.07
CA ALA A 10 -43.73 -4.60 7.65
C ALA A 10 -43.02 -3.89 8.81
N GLY A 11 -42.84 -2.59 8.57
CA GLY A 11 -42.52 -1.59 9.58
C GLY A 11 -42.10 -0.25 8.97
N ILE A 12 -43.05 0.47 8.36
CA ILE A 12 -42.93 1.89 8.01
C ILE A 12 -43.06 2.70 9.30
N LEU A 13 -42.04 3.55 9.59
CA LEU A 13 -42.18 4.66 10.54
C LEU A 13 -41.60 5.93 9.90
N LEU A 14 -42.52 6.81 9.54
CA LEU A 14 -42.25 8.22 9.24
C LEU A 14 -41.83 8.92 10.56
N GLY A 15 -40.75 9.65 10.55
CA GLY A 15 -40.26 10.49 11.65
C GLY A 15 -39.53 11.72 11.19
N ALA A 16 -40.31 12.80 11.04
CA ALA A 16 -40.00 14.22 11.28
C ALA A 16 -38.66 14.85 10.92
N CYS A 17 -38.78 15.84 10.06
CA CYS A 17 -37.84 16.97 9.85
C CYS A 17 -37.35 17.58 11.16
N GLY A 18 -36.02 17.66 11.29
CA GLY A 18 -35.32 18.52 12.23
C GLY A 18 -34.29 19.33 11.48
N THR A 19 -34.63 20.54 11.06
CA THR A 19 -33.71 21.54 10.56
C THR A 19 -32.90 22.07 11.73
N SER A 20 -31.65 21.61 11.89
CA SER A 20 -30.69 22.24 12.80
C SER A 20 -29.76 23.13 12.00
N THR A 21 -30.04 24.42 12.02
CA THR A 21 -29.17 25.49 11.56
C THR A 21 -28.01 25.60 12.55
N ALA A 22 -26.82 25.18 12.13
CA ALA A 22 -25.58 25.47 12.85
C ALA A 22 -25.16 26.91 12.54
N PRO A 23 -24.83 27.73 13.55
CA PRO A 23 -24.29 29.07 13.30
C PRO A 23 -22.85 28.97 12.79
N ALA A 24 -22.53 29.80 11.79
CA ALA A 24 -21.21 30.00 11.27
C ALA A 24 -20.26 30.57 12.35
N PRO A 25 -19.00 30.14 12.42
CA PRO A 25 -18.03 30.79 13.29
C PRO A 25 -17.66 32.16 12.72
N GLU A 26 -17.76 33.20 13.55
CA GLU A 26 -17.29 34.55 13.29
C GLU A 26 -15.75 34.53 13.11
N PRO A 27 -15.20 35.41 12.28
CA PRO A 27 -13.74 35.54 12.14
C PRO A 27 -13.19 36.27 13.36
N GLU A 28 -12.45 35.55 14.21
CA GLU A 28 -11.66 36.19 15.27
C GLU A 28 -10.57 37.06 14.65
N THR A 29 -10.68 38.32 14.93
CA THR A 29 -9.70 39.37 14.64
C THR A 29 -8.39 39.03 15.35
N GLN A 30 -7.38 38.61 14.61
CA GLN A 30 -6.04 38.44 15.14
C GLN A 30 -5.42 39.83 15.38
N VAL A 31 -5.19 40.11 16.65
CA VAL A 31 -4.44 41.25 17.13
C VAL A 31 -3.01 41.14 16.64
N VAL A 32 -2.58 42.02 15.77
CA VAL A 32 -1.18 42.15 15.36
C VAL A 32 -0.37 42.72 16.57
N GLU A 33 0.30 41.84 17.29
CA GLU A 33 1.31 42.29 18.25
C GLU A 33 2.56 42.76 17.49
N SER A 34 2.90 44.01 17.80
CA SER A 34 4.05 44.73 17.29
C SER A 34 5.35 43.98 17.57
N PHE A 35 6.06 43.60 16.48
CA PHE A 35 7.38 42.99 16.57
C PHE A 35 8.42 44.07 16.88
N THR A 36 8.96 44.07 18.08
CA THR A 36 10.11 44.88 18.47
C THR A 36 11.40 44.20 18.00
N PRO A 37 12.27 44.85 17.22
CA PRO A 37 13.55 44.26 16.85
C PRO A 37 14.55 44.43 18.00
N GLY A 38 14.92 43.35 18.63
CA GLY A 38 15.92 43.36 19.67
C GLY A 38 16.58 42.03 19.95
N THR A 39 17.85 41.95 19.65
CA THR A 39 18.88 41.04 20.15
C THR A 39 19.04 39.70 19.40
N PRO A 40 20.21 39.45 18.75
CA PRO A 40 20.55 38.15 18.18
C PRO A 40 20.87 37.18 19.31
N VAL A 41 20.03 36.15 19.42
CA VAL A 41 20.29 34.97 20.26
C VAL A 41 21.28 34.07 19.50
N PRO A 42 22.41 33.65 20.12
CA PRO A 42 23.34 32.75 19.48
C PRO A 42 22.70 31.37 19.19
N PRO A 43 23.05 30.71 18.10
CA PRO A 43 22.48 29.40 17.76
C PRO A 43 22.94 28.39 18.83
N LYS A 44 21.99 27.88 19.60
CA LYS A 44 22.21 26.76 20.48
C LYS A 44 22.32 25.52 19.61
N ALA A 45 23.53 24.98 19.47
CA ALA A 45 23.85 23.74 18.82
C ALA A 45 23.02 22.58 19.43
N GLY A 46 22.47 21.74 18.58
CA GLY A 46 22.01 20.40 18.96
C GLY A 46 20.52 20.15 18.91
N MET A 47 19.90 20.33 17.77
CA MET A 47 18.78 19.50 17.35
C MET A 47 19.17 18.90 16.00
N GLN A 48 19.76 17.72 16.05
CA GLN A 48 19.78 16.83 14.93
C GLN A 48 18.32 16.43 14.71
N VAL A 49 17.70 16.98 13.69
CA VAL A 49 16.56 16.34 13.03
C VAL A 49 17.15 15.07 12.44
N GLU A 50 16.95 13.94 13.09
CA GLU A 50 17.10 12.65 12.44
C GLU A 50 16.08 12.64 11.30
N GLU A 51 16.56 13.03 10.14
CA GLU A 51 15.94 12.72 8.87
C GLU A 51 15.91 11.21 8.79
N VAL A 52 14.73 10.63 9.10
CA VAL A 52 14.46 9.23 8.87
C VAL A 52 14.33 9.08 7.35
N SER A 53 15.46 9.20 6.68
CA SER A 53 15.64 8.73 5.32
C SER A 53 15.61 7.21 5.40
N ALA A 54 14.42 6.64 5.25
CA ALA A 54 14.26 5.21 5.02
C ALA A 54 14.66 4.88 3.57
N ALA A 55 15.84 5.33 3.16
CA ALA A 55 16.52 4.72 2.04
C ALA A 55 17.03 3.35 2.53
N PRO A 56 16.80 2.26 1.79
CA PRO A 56 17.38 0.97 2.15
C PRO A 56 18.88 1.11 2.19
N GLU A 57 19.50 0.70 3.31
CA GLU A 57 20.95 0.71 3.45
C GLU A 57 21.59 -0.10 2.32
N PRO A 58 22.63 0.42 1.65
CA PRO A 58 23.24 -0.22 0.49
C PRO A 58 24.23 -1.30 0.94
N ALA A 59 23.76 -2.48 1.35
CA ALA A 59 24.59 -3.68 1.53
C ALA A 59 23.81 -4.96 1.91
N SER A 60 22.50 -5.03 1.74
CA SER A 60 21.81 -6.31 1.88
C SER A 60 21.77 -7.00 0.53
N GLU A 61 22.28 -8.22 0.44
CA GLU A 61 22.03 -9.04 -0.74
C GLU A 61 20.53 -9.11 -1.01
N TYR A 62 20.14 -9.03 -2.25
CA TYR A 62 18.74 -9.04 -2.64
C TYR A 62 18.49 -9.94 -3.85
N THR A 63 17.27 -10.37 -3.98
CA THR A 63 16.79 -11.04 -5.19
C THR A 63 15.70 -10.19 -5.83
N LYS A 64 15.85 -9.91 -7.12
CA LYS A 64 14.94 -9.09 -7.90
C LYS A 64 14.13 -9.96 -8.86
N TYR A 65 12.83 -9.69 -8.92
CA TYR A 65 11.90 -10.33 -9.86
C TYR A 65 11.15 -9.25 -10.63
N GLU A 66 11.00 -9.42 -11.93
CA GLU A 66 10.28 -8.48 -12.80
C GLU A 66 9.26 -9.20 -13.69
N GLY A 67 8.17 -8.52 -13.99
CA GLY A 67 7.16 -9.00 -14.92
C GLY A 67 6.07 -7.98 -15.18
N THR A 68 5.12 -8.36 -16.03
CA THR A 68 3.94 -7.54 -16.29
C THR A 68 2.70 -8.33 -15.89
N LEU A 69 2.03 -7.88 -14.86
CA LEU A 69 0.79 -8.46 -14.37
C LEU A 69 -0.41 -7.94 -15.20
N PRO A 70 -1.48 -8.72 -15.35
CA PRO A 70 -2.71 -8.27 -16.00
C PRO A 70 -3.38 -7.16 -15.19
N ALA A 71 -3.97 -6.20 -15.88
CA ALA A 71 -4.79 -5.16 -15.29
C ALA A 71 -6.15 -5.12 -15.99
N ALA A 72 -7.20 -4.79 -15.24
CA ALA A 72 -8.55 -4.71 -15.80
C ALA A 72 -8.74 -3.44 -16.66
N ASP A 73 -8.01 -2.38 -16.36
CA ASP A 73 -8.22 -1.04 -16.89
C ASP A 73 -6.94 -0.36 -17.42
N ALA A 74 -5.89 -1.15 -17.62
CA ALA A 74 -4.63 -0.74 -18.22
C ALA A 74 -4.08 -1.86 -19.12
N ALA A 75 -3.08 -1.55 -19.95
CA ALA A 75 -2.43 -2.54 -20.80
C ALA A 75 -1.63 -3.61 -20.00
N GLY A 76 -1.44 -3.36 -18.71
CA GLY A 76 -0.76 -4.21 -17.75
C GLY A 76 -0.15 -3.39 -16.63
N ILE A 77 0.39 -4.07 -15.63
CA ILE A 77 1.12 -3.47 -14.51
C ILE A 77 2.55 -4.02 -14.55
N LYS A 78 3.49 -3.17 -14.92
CA LYS A 78 4.91 -3.52 -14.80
C LYS A 78 5.23 -3.59 -13.30
N THR A 79 5.62 -4.78 -12.86
CA THR A 79 5.84 -5.08 -11.44
C THR A 79 7.29 -5.49 -11.23
N THR A 80 7.94 -4.85 -10.26
CA THR A 80 9.29 -5.19 -9.78
C THR A 80 9.20 -5.53 -8.30
N LEU A 81 9.57 -6.75 -7.95
CA LEU A 81 9.63 -7.24 -6.57
C LEU A 81 11.08 -7.44 -6.16
N ILE A 82 11.52 -6.76 -5.12
CA ILE A 82 12.86 -6.88 -4.53
C ILE A 82 12.71 -7.50 -3.13
N LEU A 83 13.37 -8.61 -2.91
CA LEU A 83 13.43 -9.31 -1.63
C LEU A 83 14.83 -9.19 -1.07
N PHE A 84 14.99 -8.50 0.05
CA PHE A 84 16.25 -8.36 0.77
C PHE A 84 16.46 -9.51 1.74
N GLU A 85 17.68 -9.96 1.93
CA GLU A 85 17.99 -11.06 2.87
C GLU A 85 17.66 -10.74 4.32
N ASN A 86 17.58 -9.47 4.68
CA ASN A 86 17.16 -9.00 6.01
C ASN A 86 15.65 -9.15 6.30
N GLY A 87 14.87 -9.77 5.38
CA GLY A 87 13.43 -9.97 5.55
C GLY A 87 12.58 -8.76 5.15
N ARG A 88 13.17 -7.74 4.53
CA ARG A 88 12.44 -6.59 3.95
C ARG A 88 12.15 -6.81 2.48
N PHE A 89 11.14 -6.10 1.97
CA PHE A 89 10.85 -6.07 0.53
C PHE A 89 10.58 -4.66 0.05
N ALA A 90 10.76 -4.48 -1.26
CA ALA A 90 10.21 -3.35 -2.01
C ALA A 90 9.44 -3.91 -3.22
N LEU A 91 8.27 -3.35 -3.49
CA LEU A 91 7.40 -3.71 -4.60
C LEU A 91 7.02 -2.45 -5.35
N ASP A 92 7.48 -2.33 -6.59
CA ASP A 92 7.17 -1.23 -7.49
C ASP A 92 6.19 -1.69 -8.55
N GLU A 93 5.10 -0.94 -8.73
CA GLU A 93 4.05 -1.21 -9.71
C GLU A 93 3.81 0.03 -10.56
N THR A 94 3.97 -0.09 -11.87
CA THR A 94 3.71 0.98 -12.85
C THR A 94 2.64 0.54 -13.83
N TYR A 95 1.55 1.28 -13.92
CA TYR A 95 0.45 1.01 -14.82
C TYR A 95 0.79 1.45 -16.23
N ILE A 96 0.82 0.51 -17.18
CA ILE A 96 1.18 0.77 -18.58
C ILE A 96 0.06 1.55 -19.26
N GLY A 97 0.43 2.70 -19.84
CA GLY A 97 -0.53 3.59 -20.50
C GLY A 97 -1.29 4.53 -19.55
N ARG A 98 -0.89 4.57 -18.29
CA ARG A 98 -1.38 5.51 -17.30
C ARG A 98 -0.20 6.15 -16.57
N ASP A 99 -0.38 7.37 -16.13
CA ASP A 99 0.61 8.08 -15.31
C ASP A 99 0.39 7.74 -13.82
N ALA A 100 0.50 6.43 -13.51
CA ALA A 100 0.29 5.92 -12.16
C ALA A 100 1.37 4.88 -11.82
N SER A 101 2.08 5.14 -10.71
CA SER A 101 3.08 4.24 -10.13
C SER A 101 2.90 4.18 -8.63
N PHE A 102 3.09 3.00 -8.07
CA PHE A 102 2.98 2.75 -6.63
C PHE A 102 4.20 1.99 -6.16
N THR A 103 4.76 2.41 -5.04
CA THR A 103 5.85 1.72 -4.35
C THR A 103 5.37 1.30 -2.97
N GLN A 104 5.50 0.02 -2.67
CA GLN A 104 5.22 -0.54 -1.35
C GLN A 104 6.51 -1.10 -0.75
N VAL A 105 6.74 -0.82 0.52
CA VAL A 105 7.84 -1.36 1.28
C VAL A 105 7.32 -2.01 2.56
N GLY A 106 8.04 -2.98 3.06
CA GLY A 106 7.61 -3.68 4.27
C GLY A 106 8.51 -4.86 4.60
N THR A 107 7.93 -5.82 5.30
CA THR A 107 8.61 -7.06 5.68
C THR A 107 7.96 -8.26 4.99
N TYR A 108 8.74 -9.31 4.78
CA TYR A 108 8.18 -10.57 4.31
C TYR A 108 8.53 -11.73 5.23
N THR A 109 7.66 -12.71 5.26
CA THR A 109 7.91 -14.00 5.90
C THR A 109 7.88 -15.10 4.86
N ARG A 110 8.68 -16.15 5.05
CA ARG A 110 8.76 -17.29 4.16
C ARG A 110 8.34 -18.57 4.85
N GLN A 111 7.44 -19.31 4.22
CA GLN A 111 7.00 -20.64 4.65
C GLN A 111 7.13 -21.62 3.47
N GLY A 112 8.22 -22.38 3.45
CA GLY A 112 8.57 -23.20 2.29
C GLY A 112 8.82 -22.35 1.05
N ASP A 113 8.03 -22.56 0.00
CA ASP A 113 8.11 -21.80 -1.25
C ASP A 113 7.19 -20.57 -1.24
N ILE A 114 6.34 -20.41 -0.25
CA ILE A 114 5.40 -19.29 -0.17
C ILE A 114 6.01 -18.17 0.67
N ILE A 115 6.00 -16.96 0.13
CA ILE A 115 6.29 -15.73 0.85
C ILE A 115 5.01 -14.93 1.06
N THR A 116 4.93 -14.28 2.20
CA THR A 116 3.88 -13.34 2.56
C THR A 116 4.50 -11.96 2.69
N LEU A 117 4.12 -11.03 1.83
CA LEU A 117 4.52 -9.63 1.91
C LEU A 117 3.54 -8.89 2.82
N GLN A 118 4.06 -8.17 3.79
CA GLN A 118 3.29 -7.34 4.71
C GLN A 118 3.78 -5.90 4.65
N ALA A 119 3.02 -5.03 3.99
CA ALA A 119 3.17 -3.59 4.08
C ALA A 119 2.36 -3.05 5.28
N GLU A 120 2.67 -1.85 5.76
CA GLU A 120 2.08 -1.31 6.99
C GLU A 120 0.56 -1.09 6.92
N GLU A 121 0.04 -0.67 5.76
CA GLU A 121 -1.38 -0.29 5.59
C GLU A 121 -2.13 -1.12 4.55
N ASP A 122 -1.48 -2.14 3.97
CA ASP A 122 -2.05 -2.91 2.87
C ASP A 122 -2.40 -4.35 3.24
N THR A 123 -3.33 -4.92 2.47
CA THR A 123 -3.66 -6.34 2.53
C THR A 123 -2.43 -7.18 2.17
N PRO A 124 -2.12 -8.24 2.93
CA PRO A 124 -0.99 -9.11 2.63
C PRO A 124 -1.06 -9.67 1.21
N ARG A 125 0.10 -9.70 0.54
CA ARG A 125 0.24 -10.33 -0.78
C ARG A 125 1.06 -11.60 -0.66
N TYR A 126 0.71 -12.59 -1.46
CA TYR A 126 1.33 -13.91 -1.42
C TYR A 126 1.99 -14.22 -2.75
N TYR A 127 3.23 -14.71 -2.69
CA TYR A 127 3.95 -15.20 -3.86
C TYR A 127 4.50 -16.59 -3.60
N GLN A 128 4.47 -17.43 -4.62
CA GLN A 128 5.18 -18.70 -4.61
C GLN A 128 6.50 -18.53 -5.35
N LEU A 129 7.61 -18.81 -4.68
CA LEU A 129 8.95 -18.75 -5.25
C LEU A 129 9.28 -20.06 -5.92
N GLY A 130 9.66 -20.00 -7.20
CA GLY A 130 10.33 -21.07 -7.92
C GLY A 130 11.85 -20.83 -7.97
N SER A 131 12.57 -21.59 -8.80
CA SER A 131 14.02 -21.42 -8.98
C SER A 131 14.37 -20.03 -9.51
N ASP A 132 13.62 -19.56 -10.53
CA ASP A 132 13.86 -18.29 -11.21
C ASP A 132 12.55 -17.50 -11.41
N THR A 133 11.54 -17.77 -10.60
CA THR A 133 10.21 -17.17 -10.73
C THR A 133 9.62 -16.85 -9.38
N ALA A 134 8.75 -15.83 -9.35
CA ALA A 134 7.84 -15.54 -8.26
C ALA A 134 6.41 -15.43 -8.84
N THR A 135 5.55 -16.37 -8.48
CA THR A 135 4.16 -16.44 -8.97
C THR A 135 3.24 -15.77 -7.94
N LEU A 136 2.49 -14.76 -8.36
CA LEU A 136 1.48 -14.13 -7.53
C LEU A 136 0.36 -15.12 -7.21
N LEU A 137 -0.01 -15.21 -5.94
CA LEU A 137 -1.09 -16.06 -5.45
C LEU A 137 -2.32 -15.22 -5.10
N ASP A 138 -3.47 -15.87 -5.03
CA ASP A 138 -4.70 -15.29 -4.51
C ASP A 138 -4.69 -15.19 -2.96
N GLN A 139 -5.79 -14.70 -2.37
CA GLN A 139 -5.93 -14.57 -0.92
C GLN A 139 -5.98 -15.92 -0.18
N ASP A 140 -6.29 -17.00 -0.88
CA ASP A 140 -6.26 -18.38 -0.37
C ASP A 140 -4.88 -19.04 -0.54
N LYS A 141 -3.87 -18.28 -0.97
CA LYS A 141 -2.51 -18.75 -1.27
C LYS A 141 -2.46 -19.80 -2.37
N LYS A 142 -3.35 -19.68 -3.34
CA LYS A 142 -3.41 -20.56 -4.51
C LYS A 142 -2.98 -19.81 -5.78
N PRO A 143 -2.31 -20.47 -6.71
CA PRO A 143 -2.00 -19.86 -8.00
C PRO A 143 -3.30 -19.53 -8.76
N VAL A 144 -3.31 -18.35 -9.39
CA VAL A 144 -4.40 -17.97 -10.31
C VAL A 144 -4.48 -19.02 -11.43
N GLN A 145 -5.69 -19.43 -11.76
CA GLN A 145 -5.95 -20.43 -12.78
C GLN A 145 -6.60 -19.82 -14.02
N GLY A 146 -6.56 -20.54 -15.14
CA GLY A 146 -7.15 -20.14 -16.41
C GLY A 146 -6.14 -19.52 -17.37
N GLU A 147 -6.65 -18.88 -18.41
CA GLU A 147 -5.84 -18.35 -19.52
C GLU A 147 -4.85 -17.25 -19.10
N LEU A 148 -5.14 -16.55 -18.02
CA LEU A 148 -4.29 -15.47 -17.49
C LEU A 148 -3.20 -15.97 -16.54
N ALA A 149 -3.23 -17.23 -16.11
CA ALA A 149 -2.27 -17.78 -15.14
C ALA A 149 -0.79 -17.51 -15.49
N PRO A 150 -0.35 -17.64 -16.76
CA PRO A 150 1.04 -17.38 -17.15
C PRO A 150 1.48 -15.92 -16.95
N TYR A 151 0.54 -14.98 -16.89
CA TYR A 151 0.82 -13.56 -16.73
C TYR A 151 1.00 -13.14 -15.27
N TYR A 152 0.72 -14.02 -14.32
CA TYR A 152 0.94 -13.77 -12.89
C TYR A 152 2.32 -14.22 -12.39
N ILE A 153 3.26 -14.43 -13.31
CA ILE A 153 4.60 -14.91 -13.02
C ILE A 153 5.63 -13.81 -13.27
N LEU A 154 6.33 -13.43 -12.23
CA LEU A 154 7.52 -12.58 -12.31
C LEU A 154 8.76 -13.45 -12.52
N LYS A 155 9.73 -12.97 -13.27
CA LYS A 155 10.99 -13.67 -13.56
C LYS A 155 12.13 -13.04 -12.77
N LYS A 156 13.02 -13.88 -12.25
CA LYS A 156 14.24 -13.43 -11.58
C LYS A 156 15.15 -12.71 -12.57
N VAL A 157 15.62 -11.55 -12.14
CA VAL A 157 16.62 -10.75 -12.87
C VAL A 157 17.94 -10.87 -12.13
N ASN A 158 18.96 -11.32 -12.84
CA ASN A 158 20.34 -11.33 -12.35
C ASN A 158 20.99 -10.05 -12.86
N GLU A 159 21.37 -9.15 -11.97
CA GLU A 159 22.22 -7.99 -12.26
C GLU A 159 23.67 -8.31 -12.01
#